data_58c32a7c38c79af4f854db54f8079fa9
#
_entry.id   58c32a7c38c79af4f854db54f8079fa9
#
_cell.length_a   1.000
_cell.length_b   1.000
_cell.length_c   1.000
_cell.angle_alpha   90.00
_cell.angle_beta   90.00
_cell.angle_gamma   90.00
#
_symmetry.space_group_name_H-M   'P 1'
#
loop_
_entity.id
_entity.type
_entity.pdbx_description
1 polymer ?
#
loop_
_entity_poly.entity_id
_entity_poly.type
_entity_poly.pdbx_seq_one_letter_code
_entity_poly.pdbx_strand_id
1 'polypeptide(L)'
;MRDDDRLLNLPDAEFGSGVIGVCDICGTRQAVIVLSKERFKLCVIDFLNKTWIKTEKKPGVPAPLYRSDRIWYETGAVPSGRAQAIVLSPTKPIKHPVVLVTPDVYGITTTLLDAAIRFARDGYEVLIPDVFKTDGIGPGHHVAMRSGVQFRGGVAVESPRVAQLLHLYVDALGHLRGREMVDPTKTAVFGSSYGGSLALGVAAQDTRLAAVALAYPMPVRPADLPKLVSAPLLFVGGSRDRAAGKTRVQLSAVAGPRAPFEFFEVPGARHNFLARDLSGYEVGPAEAAWTRILAFLKRNLLPPPPKPPAIPPKLVAPSAAATSPPSPPSAGAPAARVPAPPVATGPTASAG
;
A
#
# COMPACT_ATOMS: atom_id res chain seq x y z
N MET A 1 -4.01 8.91 21.75
CA MET A 1 -3.23 7.81 21.17
C MET A 1 -3.96 6.53 21.55
N ARG A 2 -4.52 5.83 20.60
CA ARG A 2 -5.23 4.56 20.87
C ARG A 2 -4.19 3.50 21.23
N ASP A 3 -4.48 2.65 22.23
CA ASP A 3 -3.55 1.59 22.66
C ASP A 3 -3.10 0.64 21.53
N ASP A 4 -3.84 0.62 20.43
CA ASP A 4 -3.53 -0.10 19.20
C ASP A 4 -2.32 0.45 18.42
N ASP A 5 -1.94 1.71 18.62
CA ASP A 5 -0.80 2.32 17.93
C ASP A 5 0.55 1.84 18.49
N ARG A 6 0.55 1.23 19.69
CA ARG A 6 1.76 0.72 20.32
C ARG A 6 2.39 -0.48 19.59
N LEU A 7 1.61 -1.24 18.82
CA LEU A 7 2.15 -2.37 18.06
C LEU A 7 2.82 -1.96 16.75
N LEU A 8 2.38 -0.87 16.16
CA LEU A 8 3.08 -0.26 15.02
C LEU A 8 4.39 0.41 15.47
N ASN A 9 4.56 0.59 16.77
CA ASN A 9 5.71 1.20 17.42
C ASN A 9 6.54 0.21 18.23
N LEU A 10 6.63 -1.08 17.82
CA LEU A 10 7.60 -2.00 18.43
C LEU A 10 8.98 -1.73 17.80
N PRO A 11 9.80 -0.84 18.36
CA PRO A 11 11.16 -0.58 17.86
C PRO A 11 12.12 -1.75 18.12
N ASP A 12 11.70 -2.72 18.93
CA ASP A 12 12.57 -3.75 19.49
C ASP A 12 12.24 -5.17 19.03
N ALA A 13 11.46 -5.32 17.92
CA ALA A 13 11.23 -6.62 17.32
C ALA A 13 12.28 -6.91 16.25
N GLU A 14 13.12 -7.88 16.49
CA GLU A 14 14.13 -8.34 15.53
C GLU A 14 13.65 -9.61 14.83
N PHE A 15 13.71 -9.60 13.49
CA PHE A 15 13.50 -10.83 12.72
C PHE A 15 14.83 -11.58 12.62
N GLY A 16 14.83 -12.80 13.13
CA GLY A 16 15.99 -13.67 12.99
C GLY A 16 16.24 -14.03 11.53
N SER A 17 17.50 -14.16 11.16
CA SER A 17 17.93 -14.63 9.82
C SER A 17 17.61 -16.12 9.58
N GLY A 18 16.79 -16.73 10.42
CA GLY A 18 16.39 -18.12 10.39
C GLY A 18 15.49 -18.48 11.57
N VAL A 19 15.29 -19.79 11.78
CA VAL A 19 14.58 -20.29 12.95
C VAL A 19 15.46 -20.12 14.18
N ILE A 20 14.99 -19.32 15.12
CA ILE A 20 15.69 -19.01 16.38
C ILE A 20 15.22 -19.90 17.55
N GLY A 21 14.35 -20.85 17.28
CA GLY A 21 13.82 -21.80 18.24
C GLY A 21 12.34 -22.07 18.06
N VAL A 22 11.68 -22.52 19.13
CA VAL A 22 10.24 -22.71 19.19
C VAL A 22 9.59 -21.48 19.79
N CYS A 23 8.39 -21.13 19.34
CA CYS A 23 7.62 -20.01 19.85
C CYS A 23 7.26 -20.22 21.32
N ASP A 24 7.58 -19.24 22.16
CA ASP A 24 7.36 -19.32 23.62
C ASP A 24 5.86 -19.28 24.01
N ILE A 25 4.98 -18.89 23.08
CA ILE A 25 3.53 -18.81 23.30
C ILE A 25 2.84 -20.11 22.91
N CYS A 26 2.95 -20.54 21.64
CA CYS A 26 2.22 -21.71 21.17
C CYS A 26 2.98 -23.04 21.38
N GLY A 27 4.28 -23.00 21.64
CA GLY A 27 5.09 -24.18 21.88
C GLY A 27 5.31 -25.11 20.67
N THR A 28 4.75 -24.80 19.52
CA THR A 28 4.74 -25.70 18.34
C THR A 28 5.31 -25.08 17.08
N ARG A 29 5.15 -23.77 16.87
CA ARG A 29 5.59 -23.10 15.65
C ARG A 29 7.02 -22.61 15.80
N GLN A 30 7.74 -22.58 14.68
CA GLN A 30 9.08 -22.02 14.63
C GLN A 30 9.05 -20.52 14.92
N ALA A 31 9.86 -20.06 15.89
CA ALA A 31 10.01 -18.66 16.22
C ALA A 31 11.01 -18.01 15.25
N VAL A 32 10.65 -16.84 14.76
CA VAL A 32 11.47 -16.02 13.85
C VAL A 32 11.53 -14.56 14.30
N ILE A 33 10.84 -14.21 15.38
CA ILE A 33 10.77 -12.86 15.94
C ILE A 33 11.22 -12.92 17.40
N VAL A 34 12.10 -12.02 17.78
CA VAL A 34 12.49 -11.77 19.19
C VAL A 34 11.97 -10.41 19.60
N LEU A 35 11.24 -10.36 20.70
CA LEU A 35 10.94 -9.11 21.36
C LEU A 35 12.06 -8.84 22.38
N SER A 36 12.90 -7.87 22.10
CA SER A 36 14.17 -7.63 22.82
C SER A 36 13.95 -7.32 24.30
N LYS A 37 12.90 -6.58 24.64
CA LYS A 37 12.60 -6.21 26.04
C LYS A 37 12.09 -7.38 26.86
N GLU A 38 11.19 -8.17 26.29
CA GLU A 38 10.53 -9.27 26.97
C GLU A 38 11.28 -10.61 26.81
N ARG A 39 12.28 -10.66 25.94
CA ARG A 39 13.02 -11.87 25.55
C ARG A 39 12.14 -13.01 25.02
N PHE A 40 10.95 -12.68 24.52
CA PHE A 40 10.06 -13.66 23.91
C PHE A 40 10.51 -14.01 22.49
N LYS A 41 10.51 -15.31 22.19
CA LYS A 41 10.64 -15.83 20.84
C LYS A 41 9.26 -16.10 20.29
N LEU A 42 8.88 -15.46 19.21
CA LEU A 42 7.54 -15.54 18.64
C LEU A 42 7.53 -16.09 17.23
N CYS A 43 6.55 -16.91 16.91
CA CYS A 43 6.20 -17.14 15.53
C CYS A 43 5.43 -15.93 14.97
N VAL A 44 5.41 -15.83 13.62
CA VAL A 44 4.73 -14.71 12.95
C VAL A 44 3.24 -14.62 13.33
N ILE A 45 2.58 -15.77 13.51
CA ILE A 45 1.14 -15.80 13.83
C ILE A 45 0.88 -15.27 15.24
N ASP A 46 1.65 -15.70 16.23
CA ASP A 46 1.46 -15.22 17.59
C ASP A 46 1.85 -13.74 17.73
N PHE A 47 2.82 -13.27 16.96
CA PHE A 47 3.13 -11.85 16.86
C PHE A 47 1.96 -11.06 16.28
N LEU A 48 1.41 -11.48 15.13
CA LEU A 48 0.29 -10.82 14.48
C LEU A 48 -0.99 -10.82 15.33
N ASN A 49 -1.28 -11.95 15.99
CA ASN A 49 -2.46 -12.08 16.86
C ASN A 49 -2.27 -11.43 18.23
N LYS A 50 -1.09 -10.86 18.50
CA LYS A 50 -0.76 -10.26 19.81
C LYS A 50 -0.95 -11.23 20.99
N THR A 51 -0.82 -12.53 20.77
CA THR A 51 -1.06 -13.55 21.80
C THR A 51 -0.05 -13.49 22.95
N TRP A 52 1.08 -12.81 22.74
CA TRP A 52 2.11 -12.53 23.73
C TRP A 52 1.74 -11.39 24.70
N ILE A 53 0.77 -10.53 24.35
CA ILE A 53 0.23 -9.52 25.25
C ILE A 53 -0.73 -10.26 26.18
N LYS A 54 -0.40 -10.40 27.45
CA LYS A 54 -1.33 -10.84 28.48
C LYS A 54 -2.41 -9.76 28.66
N THR A 55 -3.35 -9.73 27.76
CA THR A 55 -4.59 -9.03 28.00
C THR A 55 -5.39 -9.94 28.94
N GLU A 56 -5.40 -9.63 30.24
CA GLU A 56 -6.54 -10.02 31.04
C GLU A 56 -7.77 -9.60 30.24
N LYS A 57 -8.70 -10.52 30.01
CA LYS A 57 -9.97 -10.21 29.34
C LYS A 57 -10.72 -9.23 30.24
N LYS A 58 -10.32 -7.97 30.18
CA LYS A 58 -11.06 -6.91 30.87
C LYS A 58 -12.39 -6.77 30.16
N PRO A 59 -13.51 -6.79 30.89
CA PRO A 59 -14.82 -6.49 30.32
C PRO A 59 -14.73 -5.16 29.57
N GLY A 60 -15.13 -5.13 28.29
CA GLY A 60 -15.09 -3.91 27.47
C GLY A 60 -13.92 -3.79 26.50
N VAL A 61 -12.98 -4.74 26.43
CA VAL A 61 -11.97 -4.76 25.35
C VAL A 61 -12.67 -5.10 24.03
N PRO A 62 -12.61 -4.25 23.00
CA PRO A 62 -13.24 -4.54 21.72
C PRO A 62 -12.62 -5.79 21.08
N ALA A 63 -13.45 -6.57 20.40
CA ALA A 63 -13.00 -7.74 19.66
C ALA A 63 -11.93 -7.34 18.63
N PRO A 64 -10.95 -8.21 18.36
CA PRO A 64 -9.92 -7.92 17.37
C PRO A 64 -10.56 -7.64 16.01
N LEU A 65 -10.04 -6.65 15.28
CA LEU A 65 -10.55 -6.25 13.97
C LEU A 65 -10.25 -7.29 12.89
N TYR A 66 -9.24 -8.12 13.09
CA TYR A 66 -8.83 -9.18 12.18
C TYR A 66 -8.28 -10.38 12.97
N ARG A 67 -8.20 -11.53 12.29
CA ARG A 67 -7.48 -12.74 12.75
C ARG A 67 -6.40 -13.04 11.76
N SER A 68 -5.30 -13.63 12.19
CA SER A 68 -4.26 -14.12 11.30
C SER A 68 -4.07 -15.61 11.47
N ASP A 69 -3.73 -16.27 10.36
CA ASP A 69 -3.41 -17.69 10.34
C ASP A 69 -2.37 -17.99 9.24
N ARG A 70 -1.83 -19.20 9.27
CA ARG A 70 -1.00 -19.76 8.23
C ARG A 70 -1.81 -20.80 7.48
N ILE A 71 -1.88 -20.65 6.17
CA ILE A 71 -2.61 -21.54 5.28
C ILE A 71 -1.66 -22.23 4.29
N TRP A 72 -2.14 -23.31 3.70
CA TRP A 72 -1.55 -23.94 2.54
C TRP A 72 -2.45 -23.70 1.33
N TYR A 73 -1.87 -23.53 0.16
CA TYR A 73 -2.60 -23.44 -1.11
C TYR A 73 -1.90 -24.30 -2.17
N GLU A 74 -2.69 -24.83 -3.08
CA GLU A 74 -2.21 -25.63 -4.19
C GLU A 74 -1.51 -24.77 -5.23
N THR A 75 -0.39 -25.25 -5.75
CA THR A 75 0.38 -24.56 -6.80
C THR A 75 1.23 -25.54 -7.60
N GLY A 76 1.26 -25.35 -8.91
CA GLY A 76 2.16 -26.07 -9.79
C GLY A 76 3.59 -25.53 -9.82
N ALA A 77 3.83 -24.40 -9.15
CA ALA A 77 5.14 -23.73 -9.20
C ALA A 77 6.25 -24.42 -8.40
N VAL A 78 5.91 -25.37 -7.51
CA VAL A 78 6.86 -26.09 -6.67
C VAL A 78 6.63 -27.60 -6.69
N PRO A 79 7.70 -28.42 -6.54
CA PRO A 79 7.57 -29.88 -6.61
C PRO A 79 6.63 -30.50 -5.57
N SER A 80 6.46 -29.84 -4.41
CA SER A 80 5.54 -30.30 -3.36
C SER A 80 4.06 -30.15 -3.72
N GLY A 81 3.73 -29.46 -4.81
CA GLY A 81 2.36 -29.17 -5.23
C GLY A 81 1.63 -28.15 -4.37
N ARG A 82 2.26 -27.62 -3.32
CA ARG A 82 1.62 -26.65 -2.42
C ARG A 82 2.61 -25.70 -1.77
N ALA A 83 2.15 -24.49 -1.46
CA ALA A 83 2.92 -23.45 -0.80
C ALA A 83 2.21 -22.90 0.44
N GLN A 84 2.96 -22.22 1.28
CA GLN A 84 2.44 -21.58 2.49
C GLN A 84 2.16 -20.10 2.25
N ALA A 85 1.17 -19.58 2.96
CA ALA A 85 0.91 -18.14 3.06
C ALA A 85 0.44 -17.76 4.46
N ILE A 86 0.63 -16.49 4.82
CA ILE A 86 0.00 -15.88 5.98
C ILE A 86 -1.25 -15.18 5.47
N VAL A 87 -2.38 -15.39 6.14
CA VAL A 87 -3.62 -14.69 5.86
C VAL A 87 -4.02 -13.85 7.06
N LEU A 88 -4.49 -12.63 6.82
CA LEU A 88 -5.15 -11.79 7.81
C LEU A 88 -6.59 -11.57 7.35
N SER A 89 -7.54 -12.11 8.11
CA SER A 89 -8.97 -12.05 7.79
C SER A 89 -9.69 -11.09 8.73
N PRO A 90 -10.38 -10.06 8.22
CA PRO A 90 -11.24 -9.23 9.05
C PRO A 90 -12.31 -10.04 9.76
N THR A 91 -12.73 -9.61 10.95
CA THR A 91 -13.69 -10.37 11.76
C THR A 91 -15.15 -10.07 11.45
N LYS A 92 -15.44 -9.08 10.62
CA LYS A 92 -16.81 -8.77 10.21
C LYS A 92 -17.36 -9.87 9.29
N PRO A 93 -18.60 -10.35 9.50
CA PRO A 93 -19.21 -11.43 8.70
C PRO A 93 -19.77 -10.92 7.36
N ILE A 94 -18.94 -10.33 6.54
CA ILE A 94 -19.28 -9.84 5.19
C ILE A 94 -18.21 -10.33 4.20
N LYS A 95 -18.52 -10.33 2.92
CA LYS A 95 -17.49 -10.58 1.91
C LYS A 95 -16.49 -9.43 1.83
N HIS A 96 -15.21 -9.75 1.94
CA HIS A 96 -14.12 -8.79 1.97
C HIS A 96 -13.44 -8.65 0.60
N PRO A 97 -13.03 -7.44 0.21
CA PRO A 97 -12.07 -7.28 -0.87
C PRO A 97 -10.71 -7.83 -0.45
N VAL A 98 -9.89 -8.18 -1.44
CA VAL A 98 -8.60 -8.85 -1.23
C VAL A 98 -7.43 -7.95 -1.58
N VAL A 99 -6.38 -8.01 -0.77
CA VAL A 99 -5.06 -7.49 -1.12
C VAL A 99 -4.02 -8.60 -1.00
N LEU A 100 -3.44 -9.00 -2.14
CA LEU A 100 -2.21 -9.78 -2.15
C LEU A 100 -1.04 -8.86 -1.84
N VAL A 101 -0.23 -9.20 -0.86
CA VAL A 101 1.00 -8.45 -0.53
C VAL A 101 2.20 -9.26 -0.97
N THR A 102 2.98 -8.71 -1.91
CA THR A 102 4.17 -9.35 -2.45
C THR A 102 5.39 -8.98 -1.63
N PRO A 103 6.08 -9.96 -1.02
CA PRO A 103 7.31 -9.73 -0.27
C PRO A 103 8.41 -9.10 -1.12
N ASP A 104 9.22 -8.26 -0.48
CA ASP A 104 10.44 -7.73 -1.09
C ASP A 104 11.61 -8.74 -0.98
N VAL A 105 12.83 -8.27 -1.25
CA VAL A 105 14.04 -9.12 -1.19
C VAL A 105 14.34 -9.67 0.20
N TYR A 106 13.77 -9.07 1.24
CA TYR A 106 13.98 -9.48 2.63
C TYR A 106 12.94 -10.50 3.11
N GLY A 107 11.93 -10.80 2.27
CA GLY A 107 10.85 -11.71 2.62
C GLY A 107 9.82 -11.08 3.57
N ILE A 108 9.40 -11.85 4.59
CA ILE A 108 8.42 -11.37 5.57
C ILE A 108 9.15 -10.56 6.64
N THR A 109 9.03 -9.24 6.55
CA THR A 109 9.63 -8.24 7.44
C THR A 109 8.57 -7.54 8.29
N THR A 110 8.98 -6.76 9.30
CA THR A 110 8.07 -5.90 10.07
C THR A 110 7.33 -4.91 9.18
N THR A 111 8.01 -4.35 8.17
CA THR A 111 7.40 -3.47 7.16
C THR A 111 6.28 -4.15 6.41
N LEU A 112 6.50 -5.38 5.96
CA LEU A 112 5.49 -6.15 5.24
C LEU A 112 4.29 -6.48 6.13
N LEU A 113 4.55 -6.85 7.40
CA LEU A 113 3.50 -7.12 8.38
C LEU A 113 2.72 -5.85 8.76
N ASP A 114 3.39 -4.68 8.85
CA ASP A 114 2.72 -3.39 9.05
C ASP A 114 1.75 -3.08 7.90
N ALA A 115 2.19 -3.28 6.66
CA ALA A 115 1.31 -3.15 5.49
C ALA A 115 0.08 -4.06 5.58
N ALA A 116 0.30 -5.33 5.88
CA ALA A 116 -0.78 -6.32 6.01
C ALA A 116 -1.77 -5.97 7.12
N ILE A 117 -1.27 -5.52 8.28
CA ILE A 117 -2.10 -5.08 9.40
C ILE A 117 -2.93 -3.86 9.01
N ARG A 118 -2.35 -2.87 8.33
CA ARG A 118 -3.08 -1.68 7.87
C ARG A 118 -4.23 -2.07 6.94
N PHE A 119 -3.99 -2.93 5.97
CA PHE A 119 -5.04 -3.41 5.07
C PHE A 119 -6.12 -4.22 5.81
N ALA A 120 -5.74 -5.15 6.68
CA ALA A 120 -6.71 -5.95 7.44
C ALA A 120 -7.59 -5.10 8.36
N ARG A 121 -7.04 -4.04 8.97
CA ARG A 121 -7.79 -3.07 9.80
C ARG A 121 -8.79 -2.25 8.98
N ASP A 122 -8.46 -1.97 7.71
CA ASP A 122 -9.35 -1.29 6.77
C ASP A 122 -10.41 -2.23 6.14
N GLY A 123 -10.40 -3.51 6.54
CA GLY A 123 -11.42 -4.48 6.14
C GLY A 123 -11.08 -5.31 4.91
N TYR A 124 -9.82 -5.36 4.49
CA TYR A 124 -9.36 -6.23 3.41
C TYR A 124 -8.94 -7.61 3.95
N GLU A 125 -9.32 -8.67 3.25
CA GLU A 125 -8.66 -9.96 3.38
C GLU A 125 -7.25 -9.83 2.80
N VAL A 126 -6.23 -10.15 3.59
CA VAL A 126 -4.83 -9.96 3.17
C VAL A 126 -4.14 -11.30 3.06
N LEU A 127 -3.40 -11.52 1.97
CA LEU A 127 -2.58 -12.70 1.79
C LEU A 127 -1.12 -12.30 1.56
N ILE A 128 -0.23 -12.96 2.28
CA ILE A 128 1.22 -12.86 2.12
C ILE A 128 1.76 -14.27 1.81
N PRO A 129 2.04 -14.63 0.56
CA PRO A 129 2.69 -15.89 0.25
C PRO A 129 4.10 -15.96 0.87
N ASP A 130 4.38 -17.06 1.59
CA ASP A 130 5.68 -17.29 2.22
C ASP A 130 6.61 -18.03 1.24
N VAL A 131 6.89 -17.37 0.13
CA VAL A 131 7.61 -17.96 -1.00
C VAL A 131 9.04 -18.37 -0.67
N PHE A 132 9.67 -17.69 0.28
CA PHE A 132 11.04 -17.99 0.68
C PHE A 132 11.13 -19.25 1.54
N LYS A 133 10.12 -19.51 2.37
CA LYS A 133 10.04 -20.75 3.16
C LYS A 133 9.68 -21.94 2.29
N THR A 134 8.88 -21.76 1.28
CA THR A 134 8.45 -22.81 0.35
C THR A 134 9.65 -23.44 -0.36
N ASP A 135 10.71 -22.69 -0.61
CA ASP A 135 11.94 -23.17 -1.24
C ASP A 135 13.01 -23.66 -0.24
N GLY A 136 12.68 -23.78 1.05
CA GLY A 136 13.66 -24.08 2.10
C GLY A 136 14.61 -22.91 2.40
N ILE A 137 14.30 -21.74 1.88
CA ILE A 137 15.08 -20.51 2.08
C ILE A 137 14.41 -19.72 3.19
N GLY A 138 15.05 -19.63 4.37
CA GLY A 138 14.54 -18.88 5.51
C GLY A 138 14.36 -17.38 5.22
N PRO A 139 13.57 -16.67 6.02
CA PRO A 139 13.48 -15.22 5.93
C PRO A 139 14.85 -14.61 6.24
N GLY A 140 15.30 -13.66 5.44
CA GLY A 140 16.53 -12.94 5.73
C GLY A 140 17.22 -12.33 4.51
N HIS A 141 18.04 -11.36 4.82
CA HIS A 141 18.83 -10.50 3.92
C HIS A 141 19.59 -11.24 2.80
N HIS A 142 19.95 -12.48 3.06
CA HIS A 142 20.84 -13.24 2.19
C HIS A 142 20.15 -14.04 1.08
N VAL A 143 18.83 -14.13 1.16
CA VAL A 143 18.05 -15.05 0.33
C VAL A 143 17.86 -14.53 -1.08
N ALA A 144 17.50 -13.27 -1.23
CA ALA A 144 17.34 -12.66 -2.55
C ALA A 144 18.67 -12.56 -3.29
N MET A 145 19.76 -12.30 -2.58
CA MET A 145 21.11 -12.30 -3.14
C MET A 145 21.57 -13.70 -3.55
N ARG A 146 21.21 -14.75 -2.81
CA ARG A 146 21.49 -16.14 -3.13
C ARG A 146 20.61 -16.71 -4.24
N SER A 147 19.40 -16.21 -4.41
CA SER A 147 18.48 -16.66 -5.46
C SER A 147 18.88 -16.19 -6.87
N GLY A 148 20.01 -15.52 -7.01
CA GLY A 148 20.52 -15.09 -8.32
C GLY A 148 19.69 -13.97 -8.98
N VAL A 149 18.84 -13.28 -8.22
CA VAL A 149 18.09 -12.14 -8.73
C VAL A 149 19.07 -11.00 -8.99
N GLN A 150 19.45 -10.84 -10.24
CA GLN A 150 20.31 -9.75 -10.67
C GLN A 150 19.49 -8.50 -10.92
N PHE A 151 19.67 -7.50 -10.06
CA PHE A 151 18.99 -6.20 -10.20
C PHE A 151 19.62 -5.28 -11.26
N ARG A 152 20.70 -5.67 -11.91
CA ARG A 152 21.32 -4.87 -12.98
C ARG A 152 20.36 -4.74 -14.16
N GLY A 153 19.91 -3.52 -14.42
CA GLY A 153 18.99 -3.23 -15.54
C GLY A 153 17.51 -3.42 -15.23
N GLY A 154 17.15 -3.75 -13.99
CA GLY A 154 15.77 -3.98 -13.57
C GLY A 154 15.43 -5.45 -13.35
N VAL A 155 14.23 -5.69 -12.81
CA VAL A 155 13.71 -7.04 -12.56
C VAL A 155 13.32 -7.67 -13.90
N ALA A 156 13.86 -8.85 -14.18
CA ALA A 156 13.51 -9.62 -15.36
C ALA A 156 12.32 -10.52 -15.05
N VAL A 157 11.13 -10.12 -15.46
CA VAL A 157 9.88 -10.88 -15.25
C VAL A 157 9.95 -12.24 -15.94
N GLU A 158 10.67 -12.34 -17.06
CA GLU A 158 10.84 -13.57 -17.84
C GLU A 158 11.91 -14.53 -17.29
N SER A 159 12.68 -14.15 -16.26
CA SER A 159 13.64 -15.09 -15.69
C SER A 159 12.92 -16.29 -15.07
N PRO A 160 13.43 -17.53 -15.22
CA PRO A 160 12.75 -18.73 -14.72
C PRO A 160 12.38 -18.62 -13.23
N ARG A 161 13.25 -18.00 -12.45
CA ARG A 161 13.01 -17.80 -11.01
C ARG A 161 11.89 -16.80 -10.73
N VAL A 162 11.87 -15.67 -11.43
CA VAL A 162 10.80 -14.69 -11.28
C VAL A 162 9.50 -15.27 -11.81
N ALA A 163 9.50 -15.97 -12.93
CA ALA A 163 8.33 -16.65 -13.46
C ALA A 163 7.74 -17.64 -12.44
N GLN A 164 8.59 -18.43 -11.77
CA GLN A 164 8.15 -19.33 -10.69
C GLN A 164 7.50 -18.57 -9.54
N LEU A 165 8.10 -17.46 -9.08
CA LEU A 165 7.53 -16.62 -8.04
C LEU A 165 6.17 -16.01 -8.45
N LEU A 166 6.05 -15.58 -9.70
CA LEU A 166 4.80 -15.05 -10.22
C LEU A 166 3.69 -16.10 -10.25
N HIS A 167 4.00 -17.33 -10.65
CA HIS A 167 3.05 -18.44 -10.59
C HIS A 167 2.58 -18.68 -9.15
N LEU A 168 3.49 -18.70 -8.17
CA LEU A 168 3.13 -18.82 -6.75
C LEU A 168 2.13 -17.73 -6.31
N TYR A 169 2.34 -16.49 -6.74
CA TYR A 169 1.45 -15.38 -6.39
C TYR A 169 0.09 -15.45 -7.09
N VAL A 170 0.07 -15.84 -8.37
CA VAL A 170 -1.18 -16.00 -9.14
C VAL A 170 -2.02 -17.14 -8.56
N ASP A 171 -1.40 -18.27 -8.23
CA ASP A 171 -2.08 -19.40 -7.59
C ASP A 171 -2.61 -19.03 -6.21
N ALA A 172 -1.84 -18.25 -5.44
CA ALA A 172 -2.28 -17.71 -4.15
C ALA A 172 -3.53 -16.82 -4.29
N LEU A 173 -3.58 -15.95 -5.30
CA LEU A 173 -4.78 -15.16 -5.62
C LEU A 173 -5.96 -16.03 -6.02
N GLY A 174 -5.72 -17.07 -6.82
CA GLY A 174 -6.73 -18.05 -7.21
C GLY A 174 -7.34 -18.73 -5.98
N HIS A 175 -6.50 -19.20 -5.08
CA HIS A 175 -6.94 -19.80 -3.80
C HIS A 175 -7.77 -18.81 -2.97
N LEU A 176 -7.31 -17.57 -2.86
CA LEU A 176 -8.00 -16.57 -2.06
C LEU A 176 -9.38 -16.22 -2.60
N ARG A 177 -9.51 -16.09 -3.92
CA ARG A 177 -10.80 -15.85 -4.60
C ARG A 177 -11.83 -16.96 -4.37
N GLY A 178 -11.38 -18.19 -4.10
CA GLY A 178 -12.22 -19.32 -3.77
C GLY A 178 -12.75 -19.35 -2.33
N ARG A 179 -12.28 -18.46 -1.44
CA ARG A 179 -12.71 -18.44 -0.04
C ARG A 179 -14.10 -17.82 0.09
N GLU A 180 -14.93 -18.40 0.96
CA GLU A 180 -16.34 -18.02 1.15
C GLU A 180 -16.52 -16.53 1.51
N MET A 181 -15.66 -16.02 2.38
CA MET A 181 -15.74 -14.65 2.89
C MET A 181 -15.01 -13.62 2.01
N VAL A 182 -14.70 -13.96 0.78
CA VAL A 182 -14.01 -13.09 -0.18
C VAL A 182 -14.93 -12.67 -1.32
N ASP A 183 -14.81 -11.41 -1.75
CA ASP A 183 -15.38 -10.93 -3.01
C ASP A 183 -14.33 -11.11 -4.13
N PRO A 184 -14.46 -12.13 -5.00
CA PRO A 184 -13.45 -12.45 -6.00
C PRO A 184 -13.26 -11.38 -7.07
N THR A 185 -14.20 -10.45 -7.20
CA THR A 185 -14.15 -9.35 -8.17
C THR A 185 -13.37 -8.14 -7.66
N LYS A 186 -13.13 -8.08 -6.35
CA LYS A 186 -12.48 -6.97 -5.66
C LYS A 186 -11.09 -7.37 -5.17
N THR A 187 -10.20 -7.65 -6.11
CA THR A 187 -8.85 -8.10 -5.81
C THR A 187 -7.81 -7.08 -6.24
N ALA A 188 -6.86 -6.82 -5.36
CA ALA A 188 -5.72 -5.96 -5.63
C ALA A 188 -4.40 -6.63 -5.27
N VAL A 189 -3.31 -6.07 -5.78
CA VAL A 189 -1.96 -6.42 -5.36
C VAL A 189 -1.24 -5.17 -4.84
N PHE A 190 -0.48 -5.36 -3.77
CA PHE A 190 0.43 -4.35 -3.22
C PHE A 190 1.83 -4.92 -3.12
N GLY A 191 2.83 -4.10 -3.47
CA GLY A 191 4.24 -4.44 -3.26
C GLY A 191 5.12 -3.22 -3.14
N SER A 192 6.24 -3.39 -2.43
CA SER A 192 7.27 -2.37 -2.26
C SER A 192 8.61 -2.86 -2.80
N SER A 193 9.43 -1.96 -3.31
CA SER A 193 10.77 -2.26 -3.84
C SER A 193 10.73 -3.42 -4.87
N TYR A 194 11.47 -4.49 -4.65
CA TYR A 194 11.43 -5.70 -5.47
C TYR A 194 10.02 -6.33 -5.51
N GLY A 195 9.34 -6.40 -4.35
CA GLY A 195 7.94 -6.84 -4.28
C GLY A 195 7.02 -5.99 -5.16
N GLY A 196 7.28 -4.69 -5.30
CA GLY A 196 6.56 -3.83 -6.23
C GLY A 196 6.73 -4.25 -7.69
N SER A 197 7.92 -4.68 -8.09
CA SER A 197 8.15 -5.22 -9.43
C SER A 197 7.47 -6.57 -9.64
N LEU A 198 7.43 -7.41 -8.60
CA LEU A 198 6.68 -8.68 -8.64
C LEU A 198 5.17 -8.42 -8.72
N ALA A 199 4.66 -7.42 -8.00
CA ALA A 199 3.25 -7.01 -8.09
C ALA A 199 2.85 -6.59 -9.51
N LEU A 200 3.73 -5.90 -10.23
CA LEU A 200 3.55 -5.62 -11.67
C LEU A 200 3.50 -6.91 -12.49
N GLY A 201 4.40 -7.84 -12.24
CA GLY A 201 4.42 -9.14 -12.92
C GLY A 201 3.14 -9.95 -12.68
N VAL A 202 2.59 -9.92 -11.46
CA VAL A 202 1.29 -10.52 -11.13
C VAL A 202 0.18 -9.83 -11.93
N ALA A 203 0.20 -8.50 -12.01
CA ALA A 203 -0.78 -7.74 -12.78
C ALA A 203 -0.75 -8.03 -14.29
N ALA A 204 0.41 -8.42 -14.81
CA ALA A 204 0.55 -8.86 -16.19
C ALA A 204 -0.10 -10.23 -16.46
N GLN A 205 -0.10 -11.11 -15.48
CA GLN A 205 -0.61 -12.48 -15.61
C GLN A 205 -2.09 -12.60 -15.17
N ASP A 206 -2.55 -11.78 -14.24
CA ASP A 206 -3.94 -11.80 -13.78
C ASP A 206 -4.67 -10.50 -14.12
N THR A 207 -5.34 -10.50 -15.26
CA THR A 207 -6.11 -9.36 -15.77
C THR A 207 -7.39 -9.06 -15.00
N ARG A 208 -7.74 -9.89 -14.01
CA ARG A 208 -8.93 -9.71 -13.15
C ARG A 208 -8.65 -8.83 -11.94
N LEU A 209 -7.44 -8.29 -11.81
CA LEU A 209 -7.14 -7.34 -10.75
C LEU A 209 -7.93 -6.05 -10.92
N ALA A 210 -8.51 -5.57 -9.84
CA ALA A 210 -9.25 -4.31 -9.78
C ALA A 210 -8.34 -3.11 -9.43
N ALA A 211 -7.17 -3.36 -8.84
CA ALA A 211 -6.19 -2.32 -8.52
C ALA A 211 -4.77 -2.87 -8.32
N VAL A 212 -3.77 -2.05 -8.63
CA VAL A 212 -2.35 -2.31 -8.38
C VAL A 212 -1.74 -1.13 -7.65
N ALA A 213 -1.22 -1.35 -6.44
CA ALA A 213 -0.58 -0.30 -5.66
C ALA A 213 0.91 -0.63 -5.43
N LEU A 214 1.78 0.29 -5.77
CA LEU A 214 3.22 0.10 -5.75
C LEU A 214 3.90 1.18 -4.91
N ALA A 215 4.78 0.78 -4.02
CA ALA A 215 5.64 1.68 -3.27
C ALA A 215 7.10 1.52 -3.72
N TYR A 216 7.69 2.57 -4.25
CA TYR A 216 9.07 2.63 -4.74
C TYR A 216 9.53 1.33 -5.44
N PRO A 217 8.75 0.82 -6.44
CA PRO A 217 9.10 -0.42 -7.12
C PRO A 217 10.46 -0.27 -7.84
N MET A 218 11.18 -1.37 -7.94
CA MET A 218 12.37 -1.41 -8.77
C MET A 218 11.98 -1.34 -10.25
N PRO A 219 12.84 -0.79 -11.13
CA PRO A 219 12.58 -0.82 -12.56
C PRO A 219 12.37 -2.23 -13.07
N VAL A 220 11.42 -2.40 -13.99
CA VAL A 220 11.19 -3.63 -14.74
C VAL A 220 11.87 -3.49 -16.10
N ARG A 221 12.27 -4.57 -16.75
CA ARG A 221 12.84 -4.48 -18.09
C ARG A 221 11.82 -3.87 -19.07
N PRO A 222 12.25 -2.98 -19.97
CA PRO A 222 11.34 -2.32 -20.92
C PRO A 222 10.54 -3.29 -21.80
N ALA A 223 11.13 -4.43 -22.17
CA ALA A 223 10.47 -5.45 -22.99
C ALA A 223 9.26 -6.12 -22.30
N ASP A 224 9.22 -6.11 -20.97
CA ASP A 224 8.16 -6.74 -20.18
C ASP A 224 6.99 -5.78 -19.91
N LEU A 225 7.18 -4.48 -20.12
CA LEU A 225 6.23 -3.42 -19.75
C LEU A 225 4.92 -3.38 -20.56
N PRO A 226 4.90 -3.57 -21.90
CA PRO A 226 3.65 -3.45 -22.68
C PRO A 226 2.58 -4.46 -22.31
N LYS A 227 2.94 -5.53 -21.62
CA LYS A 227 2.01 -6.60 -21.20
C LYS A 227 1.40 -6.34 -19.83
N LEU A 228 1.75 -5.23 -19.16
CA LEU A 228 1.69 -5.17 -17.70
C LEU A 228 0.47 -4.51 -17.11
N VAL A 229 -0.31 -3.70 -17.82
CA VAL A 229 -1.29 -2.88 -17.10
C VAL A 229 -2.68 -2.96 -17.72
N SER A 230 -3.54 -3.75 -17.12
CA SER A 230 -5.00 -3.74 -17.39
C SER A 230 -5.82 -3.11 -16.26
N ALA A 231 -5.27 -3.02 -15.05
CA ALA A 231 -5.93 -2.48 -13.86
C ALA A 231 -5.44 -1.05 -13.53
N PRO A 232 -6.26 -0.23 -12.86
CA PRO A 232 -5.80 1.03 -12.26
C PRO A 232 -4.53 0.82 -11.44
N LEU A 233 -3.53 1.69 -11.63
CA LEU A 233 -2.22 1.58 -11.04
C LEU A 233 -1.84 2.84 -10.28
N LEU A 234 -1.50 2.68 -9.00
CA LEU A 234 -0.87 3.73 -8.19
C LEU A 234 0.61 3.40 -8.01
N PHE A 235 1.45 4.37 -8.31
CA PHE A 235 2.86 4.36 -7.93
C PHE A 235 3.15 5.47 -6.91
N VAL A 236 3.66 5.08 -5.76
CA VAL A 236 4.13 6.00 -4.70
C VAL A 236 5.66 5.95 -4.67
N GLY A 237 6.31 7.07 -4.93
CA GLY A 237 7.77 7.15 -5.03
C GLY A 237 8.35 8.34 -4.29
N GLY A 238 9.56 8.21 -3.76
CA GLY A 238 10.28 9.30 -3.13
C GLY A 238 10.98 10.20 -4.16
N SER A 239 10.97 11.52 -3.96
CA SER A 239 11.63 12.47 -4.89
C SER A 239 13.17 12.32 -4.91
N ARG A 240 13.76 11.70 -3.87
CA ARG A 240 15.19 11.38 -3.79
C ARG A 240 15.52 9.94 -4.16
N ASP A 241 14.54 9.15 -4.59
CA ASP A 241 14.76 7.79 -5.07
C ASP A 241 15.09 7.77 -6.55
N ARG A 242 16.35 7.48 -6.88
CA ARG A 242 16.82 7.42 -8.28
C ARG A 242 16.09 6.34 -9.11
N ALA A 243 15.68 5.25 -8.48
CA ALA A 243 14.93 4.19 -9.15
C ALA A 243 13.51 4.65 -9.49
N ALA A 244 12.87 5.43 -8.61
CA ALA A 244 11.52 5.93 -8.80
C ALA A 244 11.37 6.76 -10.08
N GLY A 245 12.32 7.64 -10.38
CA GLY A 245 12.29 8.45 -11.59
C GLY A 245 12.24 7.63 -12.88
N LYS A 246 13.11 6.61 -12.98
CA LYS A 246 13.13 5.70 -14.14
C LYS A 246 11.83 4.89 -14.24
N THR A 247 11.38 4.34 -13.13
CA THR A 247 10.15 3.52 -13.08
C THR A 247 8.93 4.36 -13.44
N ARG A 248 8.85 5.62 -12.99
CA ARG A 248 7.77 6.54 -13.38
C ARG A 248 7.68 6.73 -14.88
N VAL A 249 8.81 7.03 -15.54
CA VAL A 249 8.85 7.19 -17.00
C VAL A 249 8.39 5.91 -17.70
N GLN A 250 8.86 4.77 -17.25
CA GLN A 250 8.46 3.47 -17.80
C GLN A 250 6.97 3.23 -17.66
N LEU A 251 6.40 3.42 -16.46
CA LEU A 251 4.99 3.16 -16.18
C LEU A 251 4.07 4.16 -16.90
N SER A 252 4.46 5.42 -16.98
CA SER A 252 3.68 6.42 -17.72
C SER A 252 3.59 6.12 -19.22
N ALA A 253 4.61 5.48 -19.79
CA ALA A 253 4.61 5.08 -21.20
C ALA A 253 3.69 3.90 -21.52
N VAL A 254 3.36 3.06 -20.52
CA VAL A 254 2.50 1.87 -20.69
C VAL A 254 1.10 2.05 -20.11
N ALA A 255 0.89 3.10 -19.34
CA ALA A 255 -0.42 3.48 -18.82
C ALA A 255 -1.30 4.00 -19.96
N GLY A 256 -2.05 3.12 -20.55
CA GLY A 256 -3.03 3.48 -21.59
C GLY A 256 -4.35 3.98 -20.99
N PRO A 257 -5.29 4.43 -21.84
CA PRO A 257 -6.60 4.92 -21.40
C PRO A 257 -7.44 3.85 -20.66
N ARG A 258 -7.09 2.58 -20.79
CA ARG A 258 -7.75 1.46 -20.10
C ARG A 258 -7.26 1.20 -18.69
N ALA A 259 -6.11 1.74 -18.31
CA ALA A 259 -5.49 1.52 -17.02
C ALA A 259 -5.01 2.87 -16.47
N PRO A 260 -5.85 3.62 -15.73
CA PRO A 260 -5.46 4.89 -15.14
C PRO A 260 -4.20 4.73 -14.29
N PHE A 261 -3.18 5.54 -14.59
CA PHE A 261 -1.94 5.60 -13.86
C PHE A 261 -1.91 6.84 -12.97
N GLU A 262 -1.69 6.63 -11.70
CA GLU A 262 -1.50 7.70 -10.73
C GLU A 262 -0.07 7.63 -10.18
N PHE A 263 0.61 8.76 -10.18
CA PHE A 263 1.89 8.91 -9.50
C PHE A 263 1.75 9.86 -8.33
N PHE A 264 2.14 9.40 -7.15
CA PHE A 264 2.24 10.21 -5.94
C PHE A 264 3.69 10.32 -5.51
N GLU A 265 4.27 11.49 -5.74
CA GLU A 265 5.63 11.79 -5.30
C GLU A 265 5.63 12.24 -3.85
N VAL A 266 6.48 11.60 -3.03
CA VAL A 266 6.69 11.98 -1.63
C VAL A 266 7.93 12.86 -1.55
N PRO A 267 7.77 14.17 -1.23
CA PRO A 267 8.89 15.10 -1.21
C PRO A 267 9.97 14.69 -0.19
N GLY A 268 11.22 14.75 -0.60
CA GLY A 268 12.39 14.47 0.25
C GLY A 268 12.63 12.98 0.53
N ALA A 269 11.66 12.10 0.32
CA ALA A 269 11.76 10.69 0.64
C ALA A 269 12.76 9.95 -0.27
N ARG A 270 13.45 8.97 0.32
CA ARG A 270 14.40 8.08 -0.35
C ARG A 270 13.75 6.73 -0.67
N HIS A 271 14.50 5.83 -1.27
CA HIS A 271 14.09 4.43 -1.36
C HIS A 271 13.86 3.84 0.03
N ASN A 272 12.90 2.92 0.17
CA ASN A 272 12.53 2.26 1.43
C ASN A 272 11.96 3.17 2.54
N PHE A 273 11.41 4.34 2.19
CA PHE A 273 10.87 5.26 3.20
C PHE A 273 9.64 4.73 3.97
N LEU A 274 8.99 3.65 3.50
CA LEU A 274 7.97 2.92 4.26
C LEU A 274 8.56 1.85 5.20
N ALA A 275 9.81 1.48 5.00
CA ALA A 275 10.42 0.32 5.65
C ALA A 275 10.97 0.68 7.03
N ARG A 276 10.19 0.43 8.08
CA ARG A 276 10.51 0.76 9.48
C ARG A 276 11.80 0.12 9.98
N ASP A 277 12.15 -1.02 9.44
CA ASP A 277 13.33 -1.82 9.74
C ASP A 277 14.58 -1.40 8.92
N LEU A 278 14.47 -0.38 8.09
CA LEU A 278 15.57 0.13 7.29
C LEU A 278 15.85 1.61 7.55
N SER A 279 17.10 2.02 7.34
CA SER A 279 17.57 3.39 7.57
C SER A 279 16.93 4.47 6.71
N GLY A 280 16.14 4.08 5.70
CA GLY A 280 15.38 5.01 4.84
C GLY A 280 14.02 5.42 5.39
N TYR A 281 13.58 4.85 6.51
CA TYR A 281 12.27 5.11 7.07
C TYR A 281 12.12 6.55 7.59
N GLU A 282 11.03 7.19 7.20
CA GLU A 282 10.65 8.53 7.65
C GLU A 282 9.15 8.57 7.95
N VAL A 283 8.75 8.87 9.20
CA VAL A 283 7.35 8.76 9.66
C VAL A 283 6.39 9.62 8.83
N GLY A 284 6.68 10.91 8.64
CA GLY A 284 5.81 11.82 7.89
C GLY A 284 5.59 11.38 6.44
N PRO A 285 6.65 11.16 5.67
CA PRO A 285 6.60 10.59 4.32
C PRO A 285 5.86 9.26 4.25
N ALA A 286 6.10 8.36 5.20
CA ALA A 286 5.45 7.06 5.25
C ALA A 286 3.94 7.18 5.44
N GLU A 287 3.48 7.99 6.39
CA GLU A 287 2.04 8.16 6.66
C GLU A 287 1.31 8.87 5.51
N ALA A 288 1.95 9.84 4.85
CA ALA A 288 1.39 10.45 3.64
C ALA A 288 1.20 9.42 2.51
N ALA A 289 2.18 8.56 2.31
CA ALA A 289 2.11 7.48 1.34
C ALA A 289 1.02 6.45 1.69
N TRP A 290 0.93 6.01 2.95
CA TRP A 290 -0.12 5.10 3.41
C TRP A 290 -1.51 5.68 3.21
N THR A 291 -1.72 6.95 3.54
CA THR A 291 -2.99 7.64 3.29
C THR A 291 -3.38 7.57 1.81
N ARG A 292 -2.42 7.78 0.91
CA ARG A 292 -2.68 7.70 -0.54
C ARG A 292 -2.97 6.29 -1.01
N ILE A 293 -2.20 5.29 -0.54
CA ILE A 293 -2.39 3.88 -0.89
C ILE A 293 -3.78 3.39 -0.45
N LEU A 294 -4.16 3.64 0.81
CA LEU A 294 -5.45 3.21 1.34
C LEU A 294 -6.62 3.91 0.63
N ALA A 295 -6.51 5.20 0.35
CA ALA A 295 -7.52 5.93 -0.42
C ALA A 295 -7.67 5.39 -1.86
N PHE A 296 -6.57 5.03 -2.51
CA PHE A 296 -6.57 4.43 -3.84
C PHE A 296 -7.25 3.06 -3.84
N LEU A 297 -6.89 2.17 -2.92
CA LEU A 297 -7.51 0.85 -2.79
C LEU A 297 -9.00 0.96 -2.46
N LYS A 298 -9.35 1.84 -1.53
CA LYS A 298 -10.76 2.08 -1.17
C LYS A 298 -11.59 2.52 -2.37
N ARG A 299 -11.10 3.44 -3.18
CA ARG A 299 -11.80 3.94 -4.36
C ARG A 299 -12.03 2.85 -5.42
N ASN A 300 -11.09 1.92 -5.58
CA ASN A 300 -11.15 0.91 -6.64
C ASN A 300 -11.77 -0.42 -6.20
N LEU A 301 -11.82 -0.70 -4.90
CA LEU A 301 -12.28 -2.00 -4.38
C LEU A 301 -13.59 -1.91 -3.59
N LEU A 302 -13.93 -0.74 -3.05
CA LEU A 302 -15.16 -0.58 -2.28
C LEU A 302 -16.21 0.18 -3.09
N PRO A 303 -17.52 -0.06 -2.85
CA PRO A 303 -18.54 0.71 -3.50
C PRO A 303 -18.39 2.19 -3.12
N PRO A 304 -18.73 3.12 -4.03
CA PRO A 304 -18.77 4.53 -3.69
C PRO A 304 -19.70 4.75 -2.49
N PRO A 305 -19.42 5.71 -1.61
CA PRO A 305 -20.31 6.03 -0.52
C PRO A 305 -21.69 6.35 -1.10
N PRO A 306 -22.79 5.98 -0.40
CA PRO A 306 -24.12 6.32 -0.85
C PRO A 306 -24.19 7.84 -1.07
N LYS A 307 -24.77 8.25 -2.22
CA LYS A 307 -25.00 9.67 -2.47
C LYS A 307 -25.75 10.27 -1.28
N PRO A 308 -25.32 11.42 -0.74
CA PRO A 308 -26.11 12.11 0.26
C PRO A 308 -27.55 12.24 -0.25
N PRO A 309 -28.55 12.08 0.62
CA PRO A 309 -29.93 12.31 0.20
C PRO A 309 -30.01 13.68 -0.44
N ALA A 310 -30.68 13.77 -1.60
CA ALA A 310 -30.85 15.03 -2.28
C ALA A 310 -31.48 16.00 -1.28
N ILE A 311 -30.79 17.11 -1.02
CA ILE A 311 -31.35 18.16 -0.17
C ILE A 311 -32.62 18.59 -0.88
N PRO A 312 -33.83 18.44 -0.25
CA PRO A 312 -35.05 18.88 -0.89
C PRO A 312 -34.87 20.36 -1.26
N PRO A 313 -35.31 20.78 -2.45
CA PRO A 313 -35.21 22.18 -2.81
C PRO A 313 -35.80 23.02 -1.67
N LYS A 314 -35.01 23.90 -1.11
CA LYS A 314 -35.49 24.86 -0.13
C LYS A 314 -36.74 25.52 -0.74
N LEU A 315 -37.91 25.29 -0.16
CA LEU A 315 -39.10 26.04 -0.52
C LEU A 315 -38.71 27.52 -0.45
N VAL A 316 -38.48 28.09 -1.61
CA VAL A 316 -38.33 29.54 -1.72
C VAL A 316 -39.67 30.11 -1.33
N ALA A 317 -39.75 30.65 -0.14
CA ALA A 317 -40.93 31.41 0.27
C ALA A 317 -41.21 32.46 -0.82
N PRO A 318 -42.48 32.65 -1.23
CA PRO A 318 -42.78 33.63 -2.24
C PRO A 318 -42.27 34.99 -1.76
N SER A 319 -41.39 35.56 -2.55
CA SER A 319 -40.85 36.91 -2.32
C SER A 319 -42.03 37.88 -2.21
N ALA A 320 -42.20 38.44 -1.03
CA ALA A 320 -43.13 39.56 -0.85
C ALA A 320 -42.81 40.66 -1.86
N ALA A 321 -43.80 41.05 -2.64
CA ALA A 321 -43.70 42.05 -3.68
C ALA A 321 -42.97 43.28 -3.12
N ALA A 322 -41.83 43.60 -3.68
CA ALA A 322 -41.08 44.80 -3.36
C ALA A 322 -41.89 46.03 -3.87
N THR A 323 -42.48 46.76 -2.95
CA THR A 323 -42.93 48.11 -3.20
C THR A 323 -41.72 48.98 -3.51
N SER A 324 -41.68 49.50 -4.69
CA SER A 324 -40.63 50.39 -5.17
C SER A 324 -40.57 51.68 -4.32
N PRO A 325 -39.39 52.10 -3.83
CA PRO A 325 -39.25 53.41 -3.20
C PRO A 325 -39.26 54.51 -4.27
N PRO A 326 -39.73 55.74 -3.92
CA PRO A 326 -39.80 56.85 -4.83
C PRO A 326 -38.41 57.38 -5.21
N SER A 327 -38.27 57.81 -6.47
CA SER A 327 -37.07 58.36 -7.08
C SER A 327 -36.62 59.65 -6.39
N PRO A 328 -35.32 59.85 -6.12
CA PRO A 328 -34.78 61.13 -5.68
C PRO A 328 -34.58 62.11 -6.85
N PRO A 329 -34.62 63.44 -6.57
CA PRO A 329 -34.54 64.45 -7.59
C PRO A 329 -33.13 64.63 -8.18
N SER A 330 -33.11 65.04 -9.43
CA SER A 330 -31.89 65.32 -10.21
C SER A 330 -31.22 66.64 -9.75
N ALA A 331 -29.92 66.59 -9.54
CA ALA A 331 -29.01 67.77 -9.53
C ALA A 331 -27.67 67.33 -10.08
N GLY A 332 -27.21 67.75 -11.17
CA GLY A 332 -26.60 69.03 -11.44
C GLY A 332 -25.06 68.92 -11.52
N ALA A 333 -24.54 68.73 -12.76
CA ALA A 333 -23.29 69.26 -13.34
C ALA A 333 -21.87 69.10 -12.64
N PRO A 334 -20.78 69.18 -13.38
CA PRO A 334 -19.59 68.30 -13.24
C PRO A 334 -18.39 69.05 -12.60
N ALA A 335 -17.52 68.29 -11.92
CA ALA A 335 -16.25 68.80 -11.41
C ALA A 335 -15.05 67.95 -11.87
N ALA A 336 -14.20 68.61 -12.55
CA ALA A 336 -12.76 68.61 -12.72
C ALA A 336 -11.95 67.27 -12.50
N ARG A 337 -11.21 66.94 -13.55
CA ARG A 337 -10.09 66.01 -13.57
C ARG A 337 -8.90 66.52 -12.75
N VAL A 338 -8.31 65.61 -11.94
CA VAL A 338 -7.01 65.79 -11.30
C VAL A 338 -5.98 64.89 -12.06
N PRO A 339 -4.81 65.39 -12.39
CA PRO A 339 -3.80 64.62 -13.12
C PRO A 339 -2.97 63.68 -12.23
N ALA A 340 -2.54 62.56 -12.79
CA ALA A 340 -1.70 61.55 -12.18
C ALA A 340 -0.23 62.02 -12.02
N PRO A 341 0.48 61.54 -10.96
CA PRO A 341 1.89 61.82 -10.76
C PRO A 341 2.79 60.91 -11.61
N PRO A 342 4.05 61.33 -11.90
CA PRO A 342 4.94 60.68 -12.84
C PRO A 342 5.64 59.41 -12.26
N VAL A 343 5.93 58.51 -13.18
CA VAL A 343 6.69 57.26 -12.95
C VAL A 343 8.16 57.62 -12.74
N ALA A 344 8.75 57.12 -11.67
CA ALA A 344 10.18 57.21 -11.41
C ALA A 344 10.92 56.01 -12.07
N THR A 345 11.84 56.34 -12.98
CA THR A 345 12.84 55.43 -13.53
C THR A 345 14.03 55.33 -12.57
N GLY A 346 14.34 54.14 -12.07
CA GLY A 346 15.55 53.86 -11.31
C GLY A 346 16.59 53.13 -12.16
N PRO A 347 17.86 53.21 -11.81
CA PRO A 347 18.94 52.96 -12.75
C PRO A 347 19.42 51.50 -12.83
N THR A 348 19.86 51.16 -14.02
CA THR A 348 20.70 49.99 -14.36
C THR A 348 22.02 50.02 -13.62
N ALA A 349 22.45 48.90 -13.03
CA ALA A 349 23.83 48.65 -12.65
C ALA A 349 24.33 47.39 -13.31
N SER A 350 25.44 47.55 -13.97
CA SER A 350 26.21 46.57 -14.73
C SER A 350 27.15 45.76 -13.86
N ALA A 351 27.38 44.55 -14.29
CA ALA A 351 28.60 43.76 -14.32
C ALA A 351 29.57 43.73 -13.10
N GLY A 352 29.93 42.52 -12.76
CA GLY A 352 31.03 42.09 -11.92
C GLY A 352 30.97 40.57 -11.73
#